data_7206d66f0857b22bcb65c6ba96fc1c8e
#
_entry.id   7206d66f0857b22bcb65c6ba96fc1c8e
#
_cell.length_a   1.000
_cell.length_b   1.000
_cell.length_c   1.000
_cell.angle_alpha   90.00
_cell.angle_beta   90.00
_cell.angle_gamma   90.00
#
_symmetry.space_group_name_H-M   'P 1'
#
loop_
_entity.id
_entity.type
_entity.pdbx_description
1 polymer ?
#
loop_
_entity_poly.entity_id
_entity_poly.type
_entity_poly.pdbx_seq_one_letter_code
_entity_poly.pdbx_strand_id
1 'polypeptide(L)'
;MSHTYNREYALSEFDAHGETWIQNRFNNQFNTIFDVGCNIGEWTNMTRQYQPNADIHMFEVMPDTYRKMLSNIELDNKMIPNSFGLSDSAGPIPMKYKTSYDALSTSILDLRLDDSEIRTGLTMTGDQYVDSRQIEQIDYLKIDTEGAEGKVFKGFENTLKAGKVKVIQFEYSFICVLTKWMLIDSYKFLEPLGFKLGRLKKDRIEFHDYTLTDENFIGPDYIAVHETVKDRFGL
;
A
#
# COMPACT_ATOMS: atom_id res chain seq x y z
N MET A 1 -19.14 -7.81 -20.62
CA MET A 1 -18.42 -6.65 -21.18
C MET A 1 -17.84 -5.72 -20.09
N SER A 2 -18.31 -5.69 -18.82
CA SER A 2 -17.83 -4.79 -17.78
C SER A 2 -16.43 -5.15 -17.20
N HIS A 3 -16.12 -6.44 -17.04
CA HIS A 3 -14.84 -6.86 -16.43
C HIS A 3 -13.58 -6.55 -17.27
N THR A 4 -13.69 -6.65 -18.59
CA THR A 4 -12.54 -6.40 -19.48
C THR A 4 -12.20 -4.91 -19.56
N TYR A 5 -13.21 -4.05 -19.55
CA TYR A 5 -13.02 -2.61 -19.63
C TYR A 5 -12.34 -2.02 -18.38
N ASN A 6 -12.75 -2.47 -17.19
CA ASN A 6 -12.14 -2.02 -15.92
C ASN A 6 -10.68 -2.48 -15.81
N ARG A 7 -10.34 -3.69 -16.27
CA ARG A 7 -8.98 -4.22 -16.20
C ARG A 7 -7.98 -3.46 -17.09
N GLU A 8 -8.39 -3.11 -18.32
CA GLU A 8 -7.56 -2.29 -19.21
C GLU A 8 -7.36 -0.87 -18.69
N TYR A 9 -8.39 -0.29 -18.07
CA TYR A 9 -8.30 1.03 -17.45
C TYR A 9 -7.35 1.04 -16.24
N ALA A 10 -7.48 0.09 -15.34
CA ALA A 10 -6.61 -0.04 -14.17
C ALA A 10 -5.13 -0.26 -14.58
N LEU A 11 -4.86 -1.11 -15.57
CA LEU A 11 -3.51 -1.30 -16.09
C LEU A 11 -2.93 0.00 -16.67
N SER A 12 -3.75 0.82 -17.33
CA SER A 12 -3.31 2.10 -17.88
C SER A 12 -2.98 3.14 -16.78
N GLU A 13 -3.65 3.09 -15.64
CA GLU A 13 -3.34 3.92 -14.48
C GLU A 13 -2.03 3.48 -13.82
N PHE A 14 -1.83 2.18 -13.56
CA PHE A 14 -0.59 1.64 -13.02
C PHE A 14 0.63 1.99 -13.89
N ASP A 15 0.47 1.95 -15.21
CA ASP A 15 1.50 2.39 -16.16
C ASP A 15 1.76 3.90 -16.08
N ALA A 16 0.71 4.70 -15.98
CA ALA A 16 0.84 6.15 -15.92
C ALA A 16 1.56 6.62 -14.63
N HIS A 17 1.33 5.92 -13.52
CA HIS A 17 1.89 6.25 -12.21
C HIS A 17 3.22 5.55 -11.90
N GLY A 18 3.68 4.64 -12.77
CA GLY A 18 4.99 3.99 -12.65
C GLY A 18 4.98 2.70 -11.83
N GLU A 19 3.83 2.24 -11.39
CA GLU A 19 3.71 1.01 -10.58
C GLU A 19 4.10 -0.22 -11.40
N THR A 20 3.63 -0.31 -12.65
CA THR A 20 4.06 -1.36 -13.59
C THR A 20 5.55 -1.29 -13.86
N TRP A 21 6.10 -0.06 -14.01
CA TRP A 21 7.53 0.13 -14.26
C TRP A 21 8.39 -0.41 -13.13
N ILE A 22 8.05 -0.12 -11.87
CA ILE A 22 8.86 -0.58 -10.72
C ILE A 22 8.78 -2.10 -10.57
N GLN A 23 7.62 -2.70 -10.75
CA GLN A 23 7.46 -4.16 -10.71
C GLN A 23 8.23 -4.85 -11.85
N ASN A 24 8.19 -4.30 -13.06
CA ASN A 24 8.94 -4.81 -14.20
C ASN A 24 10.46 -4.67 -14.02
N ARG A 25 10.93 -3.52 -13.50
CA ARG A 25 12.36 -3.27 -13.24
C ARG A 25 12.96 -4.30 -12.28
N PHE A 26 12.20 -4.75 -11.29
CA PHE A 26 12.61 -5.75 -10.31
C PHE A 26 11.93 -7.10 -10.55
N ASN A 27 11.63 -7.42 -11.82
CA ASN A 27 10.96 -8.65 -12.20
C ASN A 27 11.59 -9.88 -11.54
N ASN A 28 10.74 -10.66 -10.84
CA ASN A 28 11.10 -11.89 -10.12
C ASN A 28 12.24 -11.72 -9.08
N GLN A 29 12.33 -10.54 -8.44
CA GLN A 29 13.37 -10.24 -7.46
C GLN A 29 12.84 -10.03 -6.03
N PHE A 30 11.52 -9.98 -5.86
CA PHE A 30 10.89 -9.91 -4.55
C PHE A 30 10.38 -11.29 -4.16
N ASN A 31 10.62 -11.68 -2.91
CA ASN A 31 10.16 -12.97 -2.36
C ASN A 31 8.92 -12.79 -1.47
N THR A 32 8.86 -11.69 -0.71
CA THR A 32 7.74 -11.40 0.18
C THR A 32 7.21 -10.00 -0.11
N ILE A 33 5.94 -9.92 -0.49
CA ILE A 33 5.25 -8.68 -0.83
C ILE A 33 4.03 -8.53 0.07
N PHE A 34 3.82 -7.32 0.59
CA PHE A 34 2.60 -6.94 1.29
C PHE A 34 1.85 -5.91 0.45
N ASP A 35 0.56 -6.18 0.21
CA ASP A 35 -0.40 -5.29 -0.44
C ASP A 35 -1.45 -4.87 0.60
N VAL A 36 -1.22 -3.70 1.23
CA VAL A 36 -2.06 -3.18 2.32
C VAL A 36 -3.06 -2.20 1.74
N GLY A 37 -4.34 -2.55 1.83
CA GLY A 37 -5.43 -1.90 1.11
C GLY A 37 -5.56 -2.47 -0.31
N CYS A 38 -5.53 -3.81 -0.43
CA CYS A 38 -5.51 -4.47 -1.73
C CYS A 38 -6.84 -4.32 -2.51
N ASN A 39 -7.87 -3.76 -1.90
CA ASN A 39 -9.16 -3.49 -2.52
C ASN A 39 -9.69 -4.75 -3.25
N ILE A 40 -10.05 -4.63 -4.52
CA ILE A 40 -10.53 -5.76 -5.34
C ILE A 40 -9.41 -6.57 -6.01
N GLY A 41 -8.14 -6.33 -5.65
CA GLY A 41 -6.98 -7.13 -6.04
C GLY A 41 -6.33 -6.78 -7.37
N GLU A 42 -6.63 -5.62 -7.96
CA GLU A 42 -6.10 -5.24 -9.28
C GLU A 42 -4.58 -5.06 -9.25
N TRP A 43 -4.04 -4.38 -8.23
CA TRP A 43 -2.61 -4.22 -8.06
C TRP A 43 -1.91 -5.57 -7.80
N THR A 44 -2.48 -6.42 -6.96
CA THR A 44 -1.97 -7.79 -6.74
C THR A 44 -1.91 -8.57 -8.06
N ASN A 45 -2.95 -8.51 -8.88
CA ASN A 45 -2.98 -9.19 -10.19
C ASN A 45 -1.90 -8.67 -11.15
N MET A 46 -1.68 -7.36 -11.18
CA MET A 46 -0.61 -6.75 -11.97
C MET A 46 0.75 -7.21 -11.44
N THR A 47 0.98 -7.09 -10.12
CA THR A 47 2.24 -7.45 -9.48
C THR A 47 2.60 -8.92 -9.68
N ARG A 48 1.63 -9.85 -9.61
CA ARG A 48 1.84 -11.29 -9.83
C ARG A 48 2.45 -11.58 -11.20
N GLN A 49 2.16 -10.78 -12.23
CA GLN A 49 2.73 -10.96 -13.58
C GLN A 49 4.25 -10.75 -13.59
N TYR A 50 4.75 -9.84 -12.73
CA TYR A 50 6.18 -9.52 -12.62
C TYR A 50 6.89 -10.28 -11.51
N GLN A 51 6.15 -10.72 -10.49
CA GLN A 51 6.66 -11.41 -9.31
C GLN A 51 6.01 -12.80 -9.16
N PRO A 52 6.20 -13.72 -10.14
CA PRO A 52 5.48 -14.99 -10.18
C PRO A 52 5.80 -15.92 -9.02
N ASN A 53 6.94 -15.73 -8.34
CA ASN A 53 7.41 -16.58 -7.26
C ASN A 53 7.28 -15.95 -5.86
N ALA A 54 6.79 -14.71 -5.76
CA ALA A 54 6.65 -14.03 -4.49
C ALA A 54 5.48 -14.57 -3.66
N ASP A 55 5.66 -14.63 -2.35
CA ASP A 55 4.55 -14.74 -1.41
C ASP A 55 3.90 -13.36 -1.25
N ILE A 56 2.65 -13.20 -1.70
CA ILE A 56 1.93 -11.93 -1.65
C ILE A 56 0.89 -11.98 -0.55
N HIS A 57 1.10 -11.22 0.51
CA HIS A 57 0.16 -11.04 1.62
C HIS A 57 -0.74 -9.86 1.32
N MET A 58 -2.03 -10.13 1.14
CA MET A 58 -3.04 -9.15 0.76
C MET A 58 -3.91 -8.81 1.97
N PHE A 59 -4.16 -7.52 2.21
CA PHE A 59 -4.95 -7.07 3.36
C PHE A 59 -6.08 -6.15 2.90
N GLU A 60 -7.32 -6.54 3.18
CA GLU A 60 -8.50 -5.75 2.91
C GLU A 60 -9.40 -5.70 4.15
N VAL A 61 -9.65 -4.48 4.64
CA VAL A 61 -10.37 -4.23 5.89
C VAL A 61 -11.88 -4.43 5.77
N MET A 62 -12.42 -4.21 4.56
CA MET A 62 -13.86 -4.31 4.30
C MET A 62 -14.25 -5.72 3.84
N PRO A 63 -15.10 -6.46 4.61
CA PRO A 63 -15.45 -7.84 4.27
C PRO A 63 -16.15 -7.98 2.91
N ASP A 64 -16.89 -6.96 2.47
CA ASP A 64 -17.57 -6.98 1.17
C ASP A 64 -16.59 -6.83 0.01
N THR A 65 -15.65 -5.90 0.13
CA THR A 65 -14.56 -5.68 -0.83
C THR A 65 -13.63 -6.89 -0.87
N TYR A 66 -13.31 -7.47 0.28
CA TYR A 66 -12.53 -8.70 0.36
C TYR A 66 -13.20 -9.88 -0.40
N ARG A 67 -14.52 -10.05 -0.28
CA ARG A 67 -15.24 -11.09 -1.04
C ARG A 67 -15.19 -10.84 -2.55
N LYS A 68 -15.28 -9.57 -2.97
CA LYS A 68 -15.12 -9.19 -4.38
C LYS A 68 -13.70 -9.48 -4.88
N MET A 69 -12.70 -9.14 -4.08
CA MET A 69 -11.30 -9.48 -4.37
C MET A 69 -11.13 -10.98 -4.66
N LEU A 70 -11.64 -11.84 -3.77
CA LEU A 70 -11.56 -13.30 -3.96
C LEU A 70 -12.23 -13.79 -5.25
N SER A 71 -13.19 -13.04 -5.77
CA SER A 71 -13.87 -13.36 -7.05
C SER A 71 -13.13 -12.82 -8.27
N ASN A 72 -12.24 -11.84 -8.09
CA ASN A 72 -11.54 -11.13 -9.17
C ASN A 72 -10.14 -11.69 -9.44
N ILE A 73 -9.56 -12.41 -8.48
CA ILE A 73 -8.19 -12.92 -8.58
C ILE A 73 -8.18 -14.44 -8.65
N GLU A 74 -7.30 -14.99 -9.47
CA GLU A 74 -6.99 -16.42 -9.48
C GLU A 74 -5.94 -16.68 -8.39
N LEU A 75 -6.43 -17.11 -7.20
CA LEU A 75 -5.55 -17.42 -6.08
C LEU A 75 -4.66 -18.61 -6.39
N ASP A 76 -3.37 -18.44 -6.17
CA ASP A 76 -2.40 -19.53 -6.12
C ASP A 76 -1.95 -19.80 -4.65
N ASN A 77 -1.09 -20.77 -4.46
CA ASN A 77 -0.59 -21.17 -3.14
C ASN A 77 0.37 -20.17 -2.49
N LYS A 78 0.73 -19.09 -3.19
CA LYS A 78 1.62 -18.00 -2.74
C LYS A 78 0.88 -16.68 -2.55
N MET A 79 -0.41 -16.65 -2.80
CA MET A 79 -1.27 -15.52 -2.47
C MET A 79 -1.96 -15.78 -1.13
N ILE A 80 -1.76 -14.89 -0.16
CA ILE A 80 -2.22 -15.03 1.23
C ILE A 80 -3.24 -13.92 1.52
N PRO A 81 -4.54 -14.12 1.24
CA PRO A 81 -5.55 -13.12 1.49
C PRO A 81 -5.92 -13.03 2.97
N ASN A 82 -6.07 -11.80 3.47
CA ASN A 82 -6.44 -11.50 4.85
C ASN A 82 -7.65 -10.55 4.87
N SER A 83 -8.75 -10.96 5.52
CA SER A 83 -9.98 -10.16 5.68
C SER A 83 -9.89 -9.25 6.90
N PHE A 84 -8.83 -8.47 6.98
CA PHE A 84 -8.59 -7.41 7.95
C PHE A 84 -7.55 -6.43 7.40
N GLY A 85 -7.56 -5.20 7.89
CA GLY A 85 -6.57 -4.17 7.55
C GLY A 85 -5.38 -4.17 8.49
N LEU A 86 -4.30 -3.50 8.09
CA LEU A 86 -3.19 -3.18 8.97
C LEU A 86 -3.28 -1.73 9.44
N SER A 87 -2.99 -1.50 10.74
CA SER A 87 -3.11 -0.19 11.38
C SER A 87 -2.16 -0.10 12.59
N ASP A 88 -2.21 1.01 13.33
CA ASP A 88 -1.45 1.25 14.57
C ASP A 88 -1.97 0.46 15.77
N SER A 89 -3.14 -0.16 15.66
CA SER A 89 -3.77 -0.93 16.74
C SER A 89 -4.60 -2.08 16.19
N ALA A 90 -4.74 -3.14 17.00
CA ALA A 90 -5.60 -4.27 16.70
C ALA A 90 -7.01 -4.03 17.25
N GLY A 91 -8.03 -4.48 16.51
CA GLY A 91 -9.42 -4.44 16.96
C GLY A 91 -10.39 -3.94 15.90
N PRO A 92 -11.65 -3.73 16.28
CA PRO A 92 -12.66 -3.19 15.40
C PRO A 92 -12.41 -1.71 15.09
N ILE A 93 -12.59 -1.33 13.82
CA ILE A 93 -12.47 0.04 13.34
C ILE A 93 -13.73 0.43 12.56
N PRO A 94 -14.33 1.61 12.84
CA PRO A 94 -15.40 2.13 12.00
C PRO A 94 -14.84 2.62 10.68
N MET A 95 -15.47 2.21 9.60
CA MET A 95 -15.10 2.55 8.24
C MET A 95 -16.26 3.24 7.54
N LYS A 96 -15.98 4.27 6.80
CA LYS A 96 -16.92 4.86 5.85
C LYS A 96 -16.84 4.10 4.55
N TYR A 97 -17.94 3.47 4.16
CA TYR A 97 -18.03 2.57 3.03
C TYR A 97 -19.05 3.07 2.01
N LYS A 98 -18.65 3.12 0.75
CA LYS A 98 -19.53 3.50 -0.35
C LYS A 98 -19.76 2.30 -1.27
N THR A 99 -20.97 1.76 -1.26
CA THR A 99 -21.34 0.54 -2.01
C THR A 99 -21.23 0.68 -3.53
N SER A 100 -21.41 1.90 -4.04
CA SER A 100 -21.38 2.20 -5.47
C SER A 100 -19.99 2.41 -6.05
N TYR A 101 -18.97 2.54 -5.18
CA TYR A 101 -17.60 2.80 -5.60
C TYR A 101 -16.61 2.18 -4.60
N ASP A 102 -16.16 0.97 -4.89
CA ASP A 102 -15.34 0.15 -3.96
C ASP A 102 -13.99 0.77 -3.61
N ALA A 103 -13.46 1.67 -4.45
CA ALA A 103 -12.19 2.36 -4.21
C ALA A 103 -12.21 3.36 -3.04
N LEU A 104 -13.39 3.68 -2.49
CA LEU A 104 -13.54 4.69 -1.43
C LEU A 104 -14.02 4.08 -0.12
N SER A 105 -13.21 3.22 0.48
CA SER A 105 -13.41 2.79 1.87
C SER A 105 -12.33 3.40 2.75
N THR A 106 -12.71 4.31 3.65
CA THR A 106 -11.76 5.03 4.48
C THR A 106 -12.14 5.01 5.97
N SER A 107 -11.15 5.02 6.83
CA SER A 107 -11.34 5.23 8.28
C SER A 107 -11.59 6.69 8.67
N ILE A 108 -11.57 7.62 7.70
CA ILE A 108 -11.81 9.05 7.95
C ILE A 108 -13.32 9.30 7.93
N LEU A 109 -13.92 9.31 9.12
CA LEU A 109 -15.36 9.46 9.26
C LEU A 109 -15.87 10.87 8.89
N ASP A 110 -15.02 11.89 8.99
CA ASP A 110 -15.35 13.28 8.67
C ASP A 110 -15.30 13.57 7.15
N LEU A 111 -14.76 12.65 6.35
CA LEU A 111 -14.80 12.80 4.90
C LEU A 111 -16.25 12.76 4.41
N ARG A 112 -16.71 13.81 3.74
CA ARG A 112 -18.05 13.85 3.16
C ARG A 112 -18.09 12.98 1.90
N LEU A 113 -18.72 11.82 2.05
CA LEU A 113 -19.02 10.90 0.95
C LEU A 113 -20.53 10.71 0.89
N ASP A 114 -21.15 11.23 -0.15
CA ASP A 114 -22.58 11.03 -0.40
C ASP A 114 -22.85 9.52 -0.59
N ASP A 115 -24.00 9.05 -0.11
CA ASP A 115 -24.42 7.64 -0.17
C ASP A 115 -23.44 6.64 0.49
N SER A 116 -22.72 7.07 1.53
CA SER A 116 -21.87 6.20 2.34
C SER A 116 -22.57 5.73 3.61
N GLU A 117 -22.20 4.56 4.09
CA GLU A 117 -22.63 4.01 5.38
C GLU A 117 -21.41 3.73 6.28
N ILE A 118 -21.66 3.68 7.59
CA ILE A 118 -20.61 3.26 8.54
C ILE A 118 -20.71 1.74 8.69
N ARG A 119 -19.57 1.09 8.45
CA ARG A 119 -19.37 -0.34 8.65
C ARG A 119 -18.19 -0.60 9.57
N THR A 120 -18.11 -1.79 10.13
CA THR A 120 -17.00 -2.16 11.00
C THR A 120 -16.06 -3.09 10.24
N GLY A 121 -14.81 -2.68 10.14
CA GLY A 121 -13.69 -3.53 9.75
C GLY A 121 -12.95 -4.06 10.98
N LEU A 122 -12.00 -4.95 10.75
CA LEU A 122 -11.04 -5.42 11.76
C LEU A 122 -9.64 -5.00 11.35
N THR A 123 -8.80 -4.69 12.32
CA THR A 123 -7.39 -4.36 12.10
C THR A 123 -6.46 -5.18 12.99
N MET A 124 -5.22 -5.28 12.57
CA MET A 124 -4.07 -5.81 13.31
C MET A 124 -2.89 -4.86 13.09
N THR A 125 -1.87 -4.89 13.95
CA THR A 125 -0.64 -4.16 13.64
C THR A 125 0.23 -4.98 12.68
N GLY A 126 1.01 -4.29 11.86
CA GLY A 126 1.98 -4.96 10.98
C GLY A 126 2.99 -5.79 11.77
N ASP A 127 3.47 -5.25 12.90
CA ASP A 127 4.38 -5.97 13.81
C ASP A 127 3.78 -7.28 14.31
N GLN A 128 2.53 -7.27 14.79
CA GLN A 128 1.83 -8.48 15.25
C GLN A 128 1.70 -9.50 14.12
N TYR A 129 1.38 -9.07 12.90
CA TYR A 129 1.25 -9.97 11.76
C TYR A 129 2.61 -10.61 11.40
N VAL A 130 3.65 -9.80 11.29
CA VAL A 130 5.02 -10.25 10.99
C VAL A 130 5.49 -11.28 12.01
N ASP A 131 5.28 -11.01 13.30
CA ASP A 131 5.65 -11.94 14.38
C ASP A 131 4.83 -13.24 14.34
N SER A 132 3.52 -13.14 14.15
CA SER A 132 2.61 -14.31 14.11
C SER A 132 2.91 -15.24 12.94
N ARG A 133 3.40 -14.71 11.83
CA ARG A 133 3.77 -15.46 10.60
C ARG A 133 5.24 -15.78 10.50
N GLN A 134 6.06 -15.32 11.48
CA GLN A 134 7.52 -15.51 11.51
C GLN A 134 8.18 -14.98 10.22
N ILE A 135 7.72 -13.81 9.73
CA ILE A 135 8.27 -13.21 8.53
C ILE A 135 9.59 -12.53 8.86
N GLU A 136 10.64 -12.98 8.20
CA GLU A 136 11.99 -12.46 8.43
C GLU A 136 12.25 -11.16 7.66
N GLN A 137 11.69 -11.05 6.44
CA GLN A 137 11.88 -9.89 5.56
C GLN A 137 10.65 -9.64 4.71
N ILE A 138 10.36 -8.37 4.49
CA ILE A 138 9.39 -7.87 3.50
C ILE A 138 10.19 -7.13 2.43
N ASP A 139 10.22 -7.68 1.22
CA ASP A 139 10.97 -7.05 0.12
C ASP A 139 10.24 -5.82 -0.42
N TYR A 140 8.91 -5.88 -0.46
CA TYR A 140 8.08 -4.78 -0.93
C TYR A 140 6.80 -4.64 -0.09
N LEU A 141 6.59 -3.46 0.47
CA LEU A 141 5.41 -3.09 1.24
C LEU A 141 4.65 -1.98 0.51
N LYS A 142 3.52 -2.32 -0.14
CA LYS A 142 2.58 -1.32 -0.66
C LYS A 142 1.59 -0.92 0.42
N ILE A 143 1.35 0.36 0.56
CA ILE A 143 0.37 0.95 1.49
C ILE A 143 -0.50 1.93 0.71
N ASP A 144 -1.76 1.57 0.54
CA ASP A 144 -2.77 2.35 -0.16
C ASP A 144 -4.08 2.18 0.59
N THR A 145 -4.28 3.03 1.58
CA THR A 145 -5.29 2.84 2.63
C THR A 145 -6.23 4.02 2.78
N GLU A 146 -6.26 4.88 1.74
CA GLU A 146 -7.17 6.02 1.66
C GLU A 146 -7.10 6.91 2.92
N GLY A 147 -5.85 7.24 3.31
CA GLY A 147 -5.53 8.16 4.40
C GLY A 147 -5.13 7.50 5.73
N ALA A 148 -4.98 6.18 5.81
CA ALA A 148 -4.49 5.51 7.02
C ALA A 148 -2.99 5.15 6.96
N GLU A 149 -2.23 5.65 5.97
CA GLU A 149 -0.82 5.32 5.72
C GLU A 149 0.04 5.55 6.97
N GLY A 150 -0.15 6.69 7.65
CA GLY A 150 0.57 7.00 8.88
C GLY A 150 0.28 6.04 10.03
N LYS A 151 -0.92 5.48 10.10
CA LYS A 151 -1.26 4.45 11.08
C LYS A 151 -0.59 3.13 10.73
N VAL A 152 -0.57 2.79 9.44
CA VAL A 152 0.13 1.58 8.97
C VAL A 152 1.62 1.67 9.28
N PHE A 153 2.28 2.80 9.01
CA PHE A 153 3.69 3.02 9.38
C PHE A 153 3.93 2.78 10.88
N LYS A 154 3.09 3.35 11.74
CA LYS A 154 3.19 3.14 13.19
C LYS A 154 2.97 1.69 13.59
N GLY A 155 2.07 0.99 12.90
CA GLY A 155 1.82 -0.44 13.12
C GLY A 155 2.97 -1.35 12.73
N PHE A 156 3.90 -0.87 11.90
CA PHE A 156 5.14 -1.55 11.49
C PHE A 156 6.39 -1.02 12.20
N GLU A 157 6.27 -0.21 13.23
CA GLU A 157 7.40 0.54 13.80
C GLU A 157 8.58 -0.37 14.20
N ASN A 158 8.32 -1.49 14.87
CA ASN A 158 9.39 -2.41 15.28
C ASN A 158 9.99 -3.17 14.09
N THR A 159 9.17 -3.59 13.14
CA THR A 159 9.58 -4.26 11.91
C THR A 159 10.46 -3.34 11.05
N LEU A 160 10.09 -2.06 10.96
CA LEU A 160 10.86 -1.03 10.25
C LEU A 160 12.19 -0.75 10.97
N LYS A 161 12.18 -0.54 12.30
CA LYS A 161 13.40 -0.35 13.11
C LYS A 161 14.36 -1.53 13.02
N ALA A 162 13.83 -2.75 12.86
CA ALA A 162 14.65 -3.94 12.68
C ALA A 162 15.23 -4.07 11.24
N GLY A 163 14.95 -3.14 10.34
CA GLY A 163 15.41 -3.14 8.95
C GLY A 163 14.85 -4.31 8.13
N LYS A 164 13.73 -4.88 8.54
CA LYS A 164 13.10 -6.02 7.86
C LYS A 164 12.36 -5.62 6.57
N VAL A 165 11.96 -4.37 6.40
CA VAL A 165 11.32 -3.87 5.19
C VAL A 165 12.36 -3.25 4.27
N LYS A 166 12.35 -3.60 2.97
CA LYS A 166 13.35 -3.13 2.01
C LYS A 166 12.87 -1.99 1.14
N VAL A 167 11.66 -2.10 0.63
CA VAL A 167 11.03 -1.07 -0.21
C VAL A 167 9.62 -0.83 0.29
N ILE A 168 9.24 0.43 0.39
CA ILE A 168 7.88 0.85 0.71
C ILE A 168 7.36 1.69 -0.44
N GLN A 169 6.17 1.37 -0.94
CA GLN A 169 5.35 2.25 -1.78
C GLN A 169 4.18 2.73 -0.95
N PHE A 170 3.88 4.03 -0.99
CA PHE A 170 2.73 4.57 -0.26
C PHE A 170 2.07 5.71 -1.02
N GLU A 171 0.75 5.79 -0.88
CA GLU A 171 -0.03 6.89 -1.45
C GLU A 171 0.19 8.19 -0.67
N TYR A 172 0.25 9.30 -1.41
CA TYR A 172 0.18 10.65 -0.85
C TYR A 172 -0.82 11.49 -1.65
N SER A 173 -1.91 11.83 -1.02
CA SER A 173 -3.03 12.56 -1.64
C SER A 173 -3.58 13.67 -0.72
N PHE A 174 -4.54 14.43 -1.22
CA PHE A 174 -5.22 15.49 -0.44
C PHE A 174 -5.92 14.97 0.83
N ILE A 175 -6.18 13.66 0.93
CA ILE A 175 -6.77 13.02 2.11
C ILE A 175 -5.88 13.19 3.34
N CYS A 176 -4.56 13.31 3.14
CA CYS A 176 -3.57 13.54 4.20
C CYS A 176 -3.87 14.79 5.05
N VAL A 177 -4.55 15.79 4.49
CA VAL A 177 -4.99 16.99 5.25
C VAL A 177 -5.96 16.62 6.37
N LEU A 178 -6.86 15.66 6.13
CA LEU A 178 -7.86 15.22 7.10
C LEU A 178 -7.27 14.33 8.19
N THR A 179 -6.30 13.51 7.83
CA THR A 179 -5.61 12.62 8.79
C THR A 179 -4.51 13.33 9.57
N LYS A 180 -4.10 14.52 9.10
CA LYS A 180 -2.96 15.28 9.64
C LYS A 180 -1.66 14.48 9.59
N TRP A 181 -1.52 13.62 8.59
CA TRP A 181 -0.30 12.93 8.25
C TRP A 181 0.15 13.42 6.88
N MET A 182 0.99 14.44 6.91
CA MET A 182 1.49 15.09 5.71
C MET A 182 2.71 14.33 5.17
N LEU A 183 3.14 14.66 3.96
CA LEU A 183 4.33 14.04 3.37
C LEU A 183 5.58 14.23 4.24
N ILE A 184 5.73 15.41 4.85
CA ILE A 184 6.82 15.69 5.81
C ILE A 184 6.85 14.70 6.97
N ASP A 185 5.68 14.22 7.42
CA ASP A 185 5.61 13.25 8.52
C ASP A 185 6.14 11.89 8.09
N SER A 186 5.90 11.49 6.82
CA SER A 186 6.47 10.27 6.24
C SER A 186 8.00 10.38 6.13
N TYR A 187 8.55 11.51 5.68
CA TYR A 187 9.99 11.76 5.66
C TYR A 187 10.58 11.69 7.07
N LYS A 188 10.02 12.43 8.03
CA LYS A 188 10.49 12.44 9.44
C LYS A 188 10.41 11.08 10.10
N PHE A 189 9.47 10.24 9.70
CA PHE A 189 9.30 8.90 10.27
C PHE A 189 10.26 7.89 9.65
N LEU A 190 10.44 7.91 8.33
CA LEU A 190 11.17 6.88 7.60
C LEU A 190 12.67 7.15 7.45
N GLU A 191 13.10 8.42 7.26
CA GLU A 191 14.52 8.74 7.09
C GLU A 191 15.40 8.32 8.29
N PRO A 192 14.99 8.55 9.57
CA PRO A 192 15.76 8.08 10.72
C PRO A 192 15.88 6.55 10.82
N LEU A 193 15.02 5.82 10.09
CA LEU A 193 15.03 4.36 10.00
C LEU A 193 15.85 3.84 8.81
N GLY A 194 16.62 4.71 8.15
CA GLY A 194 17.51 4.35 7.04
C GLY A 194 16.85 4.31 5.66
N PHE A 195 15.70 4.95 5.48
CA PHE A 195 15.04 5.03 4.18
C PHE A 195 15.38 6.33 3.46
N LYS A 196 15.60 6.24 2.15
CA LYS A 196 15.61 7.38 1.23
C LYS A 196 14.29 7.40 0.45
N LEU A 197 13.63 8.56 0.45
CA LEU A 197 12.33 8.72 -0.19
C LEU A 197 12.47 9.40 -1.56
N GLY A 198 11.57 9.05 -2.46
CA GLY A 198 11.44 9.69 -3.76
C GLY A 198 10.05 9.51 -4.34
N ARG A 199 9.69 10.37 -5.24
CA ARG A 199 8.41 10.31 -5.92
C ARG A 199 8.46 9.30 -7.07
N LEU A 200 7.50 8.38 -7.12
CA LEU A 200 7.34 7.47 -8.24
C LEU A 200 6.81 8.22 -9.46
N LYS A 201 7.46 8.02 -10.59
CA LYS A 201 7.09 8.52 -11.91
C LYS A 201 6.93 7.36 -12.86
N LYS A 202 6.34 7.61 -14.02
CA LYS A 202 6.06 6.59 -15.02
C LYS A 202 7.23 5.66 -15.34
N ASP A 203 8.47 6.16 -15.29
CA ASP A 203 9.68 5.45 -15.77
C ASP A 203 10.90 5.60 -14.84
N ARG A 204 10.72 6.18 -13.66
CA ARG A 204 11.79 6.44 -12.69
C ARG A 204 11.27 6.76 -11.29
N ILE A 205 12.18 6.78 -10.33
CA ILE A 205 11.94 7.36 -9.01
C ILE A 205 12.77 8.65 -8.92
N GLU A 206 12.13 9.75 -8.56
CA GLU A 206 12.80 11.03 -8.32
C GLU A 206 13.12 11.15 -6.83
N PHE A 207 14.32 10.67 -6.44
CA PHE A 207 14.81 10.78 -5.07
C PHE A 207 15.31 12.20 -4.80
N HIS A 208 14.84 12.81 -3.72
CA HIS A 208 15.32 14.13 -3.27
C HIS A 208 15.06 14.29 -1.78
N ASP A 209 15.70 15.28 -1.18
CA ASP A 209 15.40 15.70 0.19
C ASP A 209 14.08 16.46 0.20
N TYR A 210 13.33 16.31 1.27
CA TYR A 210 12.04 16.98 1.41
C TYR A 210 12.18 18.50 1.29
N THR A 211 11.25 19.09 0.55
CA THR A 211 11.02 20.54 0.50
C THR A 211 9.53 20.84 0.73
N LEU A 212 9.22 22.03 1.23
CA LEU A 212 7.83 22.42 1.49
C LEU A 212 6.96 22.42 0.22
N THR A 213 7.55 22.54 -0.96
CA THR A 213 6.84 22.48 -2.25
C THR A 213 6.39 21.07 -2.61
N ASP A 214 6.85 20.04 -1.89
CA ASP A 214 6.41 18.65 -2.08
C ASP A 214 5.01 18.42 -1.48
N GLU A 215 4.56 19.29 -0.57
CA GLU A 215 3.17 19.28 -0.08
C GLU A 215 2.20 19.83 -1.13
N ASN A 216 2.21 19.24 -2.31
CA ASN A 216 1.43 19.70 -3.46
C ASN A 216 0.23 18.80 -3.80
N PHE A 217 0.09 17.66 -3.10
CA PHE A 217 -0.98 16.67 -3.30
C PHE A 217 -1.09 16.15 -4.74
N ILE A 218 -0.01 16.25 -5.50
CA ILE A 218 0.07 15.71 -6.85
C ILE A 218 0.68 14.32 -6.74
N GLY A 219 -0.21 13.34 -6.73
CA GLY A 219 0.10 11.96 -6.44
C GLY A 219 0.66 11.14 -7.56
N PRO A 220 0.34 9.85 -7.49
CA PRO A 220 -0.15 9.34 -6.21
C PRO A 220 0.96 8.82 -5.30
N ASP A 221 2.07 8.22 -5.85
CA ASP A 221 2.91 7.33 -5.06
C ASP A 221 4.30 7.88 -4.77
N TYR A 222 4.75 7.58 -3.57
CA TYR A 222 6.12 7.71 -3.12
C TYR A 222 6.74 6.34 -2.87
N ILE A 223 8.05 6.25 -3.11
CA ILE A 223 8.86 5.06 -2.82
C ILE A 223 9.87 5.44 -1.74
N ALA A 224 9.96 4.61 -0.71
CA ALA A 224 11.02 4.67 0.27
C ALA A 224 11.89 3.41 0.16
N VAL A 225 13.20 3.60 0.01
CA VAL A 225 14.19 2.52 -0.20
C VAL A 225 15.12 2.47 1.00
N HIS A 226 15.19 1.31 1.65
CA HIS A 226 16.08 1.11 2.79
C HIS A 226 17.54 1.07 2.34
N GLU A 227 18.45 1.63 3.13
CA GLU A 227 19.88 1.75 2.82
C GLU A 227 20.55 0.42 2.46
N THR A 228 20.07 -0.71 3.01
CA THR A 228 20.63 -2.06 2.72
C THR A 228 20.43 -2.52 1.27
N VAL A 229 19.56 -1.85 0.51
CA VAL A 229 19.26 -2.20 -0.90
C VAL A 229 19.40 -1.00 -1.84
N LYS A 230 19.91 0.13 -1.35
CA LYS A 230 20.01 1.38 -2.10
C LYS A 230 20.77 1.25 -3.43
N ASP A 231 21.83 0.43 -3.47
CA ASP A 231 22.63 0.23 -4.68
C ASP A 231 21.80 -0.35 -5.85
N ARG A 232 20.75 -1.15 -5.54
CA ARG A 232 19.81 -1.68 -6.55
C ARG A 232 18.98 -0.58 -7.21
N PHE A 233 18.88 0.56 -6.56
CA PHE A 233 18.11 1.74 -7.01
C PHE A 233 19.01 2.86 -7.57
N GLY A 234 20.33 2.67 -7.53
CA GLY A 234 21.31 3.66 -8.01
C GLY A 234 21.50 4.84 -7.03
N LEU A 235 21.33 4.59 -5.73
CA LEU A 235 21.49 5.55 -4.63
C LEU A 235 22.85 5.41 -3.95
#